data_cba38a4495c99bccbf9b369d8c81ab1d
#
_entry.id   cba38a4495c99bccbf9b369d8c81ab1d
#
_cell.length_a   1.000
_cell.length_b   1.000
_cell.length_c   1.000
_cell.angle_alpha   90.00
_cell.angle_beta   90.00
_cell.angle_gamma   90.00
#
_symmetry.space_group_name_H-M   'P 1'
#
loop_
_entity.id
_entity.type
_entity.pdbx_description
1 polymer ?
#
loop_
_entity_poly.entity_id
_entity_poly.type
_entity_poly.pdbx_seq_one_letter_code
_entity_poly.pdbx_strand_id
1 'polypeptide(L)'
;MHELSLASAIVDTAVKHSGGRRVKVVNLTVGHLRQVVPASLDFYFGLVAAGTPCEGSRLNQSAQEATLRCTPCNSQWSLEEPIFRCPSCGGSQVEVVSGNEFEVDTIVLEEREESCTK
;
A
#
# COMPACT_ATOMS: atom_id res chain seq x y z
N MET A 1 -4.21 6.69 -13.29
CA MET A 1 -3.95 8.02 -12.83
C MET A 1 -3.67 8.05 -11.33
N HIS A 2 -4.14 7.09 -10.71
CA HIS A 2 -4.02 7.07 -9.28
C HIS A 2 -2.63 6.78 -8.79
N GLU A 3 -1.85 6.04 -9.58
CA GLU A 3 -0.53 5.61 -9.12
C GLU A 3 0.40 6.79 -8.83
N LEU A 4 0.31 7.84 -9.63
CA LEU A 4 1.15 9.00 -9.38
C LEU A 4 0.81 9.68 -8.07
N SER A 5 -0.50 9.89 -7.82
CA SER A 5 -0.94 10.48 -6.56
C SER A 5 -0.60 9.61 -5.38
N LEU A 6 -0.75 8.30 -5.55
CA LEU A 6 -0.43 7.36 -4.48
C LEU A 6 1.06 7.36 -4.20
N ALA A 7 1.87 7.41 -5.25
CA ALA A 7 3.32 7.44 -5.07
C ALA A 7 3.74 8.70 -4.31
N SER A 8 3.13 9.85 -4.63
CA SER A 8 3.42 11.08 -3.92
C SER A 8 3.08 10.97 -2.45
N ALA A 9 1.93 10.36 -2.15
CA ALA A 9 1.51 10.19 -0.76
C ALA A 9 2.46 9.27 -0.01
N ILE A 10 2.95 8.23 -0.67
CA ILE A 10 3.91 7.31 -0.05
C ILE A 10 5.19 8.03 0.29
N VAL A 11 5.73 8.80 -0.66
CA VAL A 11 6.98 9.52 -0.45
C VAL A 11 6.80 10.54 0.66
N ASP A 12 5.69 11.29 0.63
CA ASP A 12 5.45 12.30 1.67
C ASP A 12 5.41 11.67 3.05
N THR A 13 4.72 10.54 3.17
CA THR A 13 4.62 9.84 4.44
C THR A 13 5.98 9.35 4.92
N ALA A 14 6.74 8.74 4.03
CA ALA A 14 8.04 8.20 4.38
C ALA A 14 9.00 9.30 4.79
N VAL A 15 9.02 10.41 4.05
CA VAL A 15 9.91 11.52 4.36
C VAL A 15 9.54 12.14 5.70
N LYS A 16 8.23 12.26 5.95
CA LYS A 16 7.76 12.82 7.20
C LYS A 16 8.25 12.03 8.40
N HIS A 17 8.34 10.72 8.26
CA HIS A 17 8.73 9.86 9.37
C HIS A 17 10.21 9.50 9.35
N SER A 18 10.96 9.96 8.37
CA SER A 18 12.36 9.58 8.24
C SER A 18 13.28 10.40 9.14
N GLY A 19 12.82 11.58 9.56
CA GLY A 19 13.67 12.46 10.35
C GLY A 19 14.87 12.99 9.59
N GLY A 20 14.77 13.07 8.27
CA GLY A 20 15.85 13.55 7.44
C GLY A 20 16.83 12.47 7.02
N ARG A 21 16.65 11.25 7.48
CA ARG A 21 17.54 10.15 7.13
C ARG A 21 17.12 9.53 5.82
N ARG A 22 18.06 8.90 5.15
CA ARG A 22 17.76 8.21 3.91
C ARG A 22 16.89 7.00 4.17
N VAL A 23 15.88 6.83 3.34
CA VAL A 23 14.97 5.69 3.44
C VAL A 23 15.47 4.60 2.49
N LYS A 24 15.67 3.39 3.02
CA LYS A 24 16.14 2.27 2.21
C LYS A 24 14.98 1.48 1.63
N VAL A 25 13.96 1.23 2.43
CA VAL A 25 12.83 0.41 2.04
C VAL A 25 11.57 1.02 2.60
N VAL A 26 10.52 1.02 1.79
CA VAL A 26 9.17 1.38 2.22
C VAL A 26 8.32 0.14 2.08
N ASN A 27 7.75 -0.32 3.19
CA ASN A 27 6.88 -1.48 3.18
C ASN A 27 5.44 -1.01 3.15
N LEU A 28 4.73 -1.43 2.13
CA LEU A 28 3.41 -0.92 1.80
C LEU A 28 2.43 -2.09 1.69
N THR A 29 1.24 -1.92 2.26
CA THR A 29 0.15 -2.86 2.07
C THR A 29 -0.88 -2.23 1.13
N VAL A 30 -1.20 -2.94 0.06
CA VAL A 30 -2.17 -2.49 -0.94
C VAL A 30 -3.26 -3.52 -1.06
N GLY A 31 -4.50 -3.11 -0.82
CA GLY A 31 -5.64 -4.00 -0.96
C GLY A 31 -6.01 -4.22 -2.41
N HIS A 32 -6.50 -5.41 -2.71
CA HIS A 32 -6.90 -5.78 -4.05
C HIS A 32 -7.95 -4.84 -4.63
N LEU A 33 -8.82 -4.31 -3.77
CA LEU A 33 -9.90 -3.43 -4.25
C LEU A 33 -9.41 -2.07 -4.71
N ARG A 34 -8.16 -1.72 -4.40
CA ARG A 34 -7.59 -0.48 -4.88
C ARG A 34 -7.23 -0.54 -6.35
N GLN A 35 -7.09 -1.73 -6.88
CA GLN A 35 -6.79 -1.96 -8.29
C GLN A 35 -5.55 -1.20 -8.75
N VAL A 36 -4.55 -1.17 -7.90
CA VAL A 36 -3.28 -0.53 -8.22
C VAL A 36 -2.45 -1.52 -9.03
N VAL A 37 -1.82 -1.02 -10.08
CA VAL A 37 -0.90 -1.83 -10.88
C VAL A 37 0.47 -1.70 -10.22
N PRO A 38 1.01 -2.77 -9.64
CA PRO A 38 2.25 -2.66 -8.87
C PRO A 38 3.43 -2.11 -9.66
N ALA A 39 3.58 -2.51 -10.90
CA ALA A 39 4.68 -2.03 -11.72
C ALA A 39 4.58 -0.53 -11.97
N SER A 40 3.37 -0.04 -12.20
CA SER A 40 3.15 1.39 -12.42
C SER A 40 3.44 2.17 -11.14
N LEU A 41 2.97 1.66 -10.01
CA LEU A 41 3.21 2.33 -8.75
C LEU A 41 4.71 2.41 -8.46
N ASP A 42 5.42 1.32 -8.70
CA ASP A 42 6.86 1.29 -8.49
C ASP A 42 7.58 2.30 -9.38
N PHE A 43 7.15 2.39 -10.62
CA PHE A 43 7.72 3.34 -11.56
C PHE A 43 7.52 4.78 -11.10
N TYR A 44 6.29 5.14 -10.75
CA TYR A 44 6.02 6.51 -10.30
C TYR A 44 6.66 6.81 -8.97
N PHE A 45 6.78 5.80 -8.11
CA PHE A 45 7.47 5.99 -6.85
C PHE A 45 8.92 6.43 -7.10
N GLY A 46 9.60 5.80 -8.05
CA GLY A 46 10.96 6.18 -8.40
C GLY A 46 11.05 7.61 -8.90
N LEU A 47 10.07 8.03 -9.70
CA LEU A 47 10.05 9.39 -10.22
C LEU A 47 9.85 10.42 -9.12
N VAL A 48 8.87 10.16 -8.26
CA VAL A 48 8.54 11.13 -7.20
C VAL A 48 9.62 11.18 -6.14
N ALA A 49 10.28 10.05 -5.90
CA ALA A 49 11.30 9.97 -4.85
C ALA A 49 12.57 10.69 -5.22
N ALA A 50 12.78 10.98 -6.49
CA ALA A 50 14.02 11.65 -6.91
C ALA A 50 14.18 12.99 -6.22
N GLY A 51 15.35 13.24 -5.67
CA GLY A 51 15.62 14.48 -4.95
C GLY A 51 15.09 14.50 -3.52
N THR A 52 14.58 13.38 -3.04
CA THR A 52 14.08 13.27 -1.66
C THR A 52 14.89 12.22 -0.91
N PRO A 53 14.74 12.13 0.42
CA PRO A 53 15.38 11.05 1.16
C PRO A 53 14.96 9.65 0.72
N CYS A 54 13.89 9.53 -0.06
CA CYS A 54 13.45 8.24 -0.58
C CYS A 54 14.10 7.87 -1.90
N GLU A 55 14.95 8.71 -2.43
CA GLU A 55 15.60 8.41 -3.72
C GLU A 55 16.41 7.13 -3.60
N GLY A 56 16.18 6.20 -4.52
CA GLY A 56 16.85 4.91 -4.50
C GLY A 56 16.23 3.89 -3.58
N SER A 57 15.17 4.25 -2.87
CA SER A 57 14.49 3.33 -1.97
C SER A 57 13.81 2.22 -2.75
N ARG A 58 13.66 1.07 -2.09
CA ARG A 58 12.86 -0.02 -2.62
C ARG A 58 11.45 0.08 -2.07
N LEU A 59 10.48 -0.02 -2.94
CA LEU A 59 9.08 -0.07 -2.54
C LEU A 59 8.66 -1.53 -2.50
N ASN A 60 8.40 -2.03 -1.31
CA ASN A 60 8.02 -3.42 -1.10
C ASN A 60 6.51 -3.47 -0.92
N GLN A 61 5.82 -3.94 -1.94
CA GLN A 61 4.36 -3.95 -1.94
C GLN A 61 3.85 -5.32 -1.54
N SER A 62 2.98 -5.34 -0.54
CA SER A 62 2.31 -6.55 -0.10
C SER A 62 0.84 -6.42 -0.48
N ALA A 63 0.33 -7.41 -1.19
CA ALA A 63 -1.07 -7.40 -1.60
C ALA A 63 -1.92 -7.98 -0.49
N GLN A 64 -3.04 -7.31 -0.22
CA GLN A 64 -4.01 -7.79 0.75
C GLN A 64 -5.25 -8.25 0.01
N GLU A 65 -5.61 -9.49 0.21
CA GLU A 65 -6.76 -10.09 -0.45
C GLU A 65 -8.04 -9.40 -0.03
N ALA A 66 -8.96 -9.25 -0.98
CA ALA A 66 -10.26 -8.67 -0.69
C ALA A 66 -11.17 -9.72 -0.06
N THR A 67 -11.73 -9.38 1.08
CA THR A 67 -12.67 -10.25 1.78
C THR A 67 -13.94 -9.45 2.02
N LEU A 68 -15.07 -10.05 1.69
CA LEU A 68 -16.37 -9.43 1.87
C LEU A 68 -17.21 -10.28 2.80
N ARG A 69 -18.17 -9.63 3.43
CA ARG A 69 -19.12 -10.31 4.31
C ARG A 69 -20.51 -9.87 3.97
N CYS A 70 -21.41 -10.82 3.85
CA CYS A 70 -22.82 -10.53 3.63
C CYS A 70 -23.47 -10.20 4.96
N THR A 71 -24.09 -9.02 5.04
CA THR A 71 -24.70 -8.57 6.28
C THR A 71 -25.88 -9.48 6.68
N PRO A 72 -26.83 -9.78 5.76
CA PRO A 72 -27.98 -10.59 6.17
C PRO A 72 -27.63 -12.03 6.56
N CYS A 73 -26.76 -12.71 5.82
CA CYS A 73 -26.52 -14.12 6.09
C CYS A 73 -25.16 -14.39 6.75
N ASN A 74 -24.35 -13.34 6.92
CA ASN A 74 -23.09 -13.41 7.67
C ASN A 74 -22.04 -14.33 7.03
N SER A 75 -22.16 -14.61 5.74
CA SER A 75 -21.14 -15.36 5.01
C SER A 75 -19.98 -14.46 4.63
N GLN A 76 -18.78 -15.03 4.63
CA GLN A 76 -17.59 -14.32 4.19
C GLN A 76 -16.97 -15.08 3.03
N TRP A 77 -16.35 -14.33 2.13
CA TRP A 77 -15.67 -14.94 1.00
C TRP A 77 -14.59 -14.03 0.49
N SER A 78 -13.59 -14.61 -0.20
CA SER A 78 -12.55 -13.86 -0.87
C SER A 78 -13.04 -13.47 -2.25
N LEU A 79 -12.64 -12.27 -2.68
CA LEU A 79 -13.11 -11.68 -3.91
C LEU A 79 -11.94 -11.59 -4.89
N GLU A 80 -12.10 -12.20 -6.06
CA GLU A 80 -11.07 -12.08 -7.11
C GLU A 80 -11.41 -10.99 -8.09
N GLU A 81 -12.70 -10.77 -8.32
CA GLU A 81 -13.17 -9.70 -9.18
C GLU A 81 -14.11 -8.83 -8.37
N PRO A 82 -14.24 -7.54 -8.72
CA PRO A 82 -15.07 -6.63 -7.91
C PRO A 82 -16.56 -6.87 -8.13
N ILE A 83 -17.04 -8.05 -7.80
CA ILE A 83 -18.44 -8.41 -7.87
C ILE A 83 -18.96 -8.47 -6.43
N PHE A 84 -19.76 -7.50 -6.06
CA PHE A 84 -20.20 -7.35 -4.68
C PHE A 84 -21.55 -8.00 -4.49
N ARG A 85 -21.56 -9.32 -4.53
CA ARG A 85 -22.80 -10.07 -4.40
C ARG A 85 -22.51 -11.36 -3.64
N CYS A 86 -23.32 -11.66 -2.65
CA CYS A 86 -23.11 -12.83 -1.82
C CYS A 86 -23.33 -14.11 -2.63
N PRO A 87 -22.36 -15.02 -2.64
CA PRO A 87 -22.52 -16.27 -3.36
C PRO A 87 -23.52 -17.21 -2.72
N SER A 88 -23.85 -17.01 -1.44
CA SER A 88 -24.79 -17.88 -0.74
C SER A 88 -26.22 -17.45 -0.94
N CYS A 89 -26.53 -16.17 -0.78
CA CYS A 89 -27.92 -15.70 -0.84
C CYS A 89 -28.19 -14.78 -2.01
N GLY A 90 -27.16 -14.39 -2.77
CA GLY A 90 -27.33 -13.50 -3.90
C GLY A 90 -27.61 -12.05 -3.56
N GLY A 91 -27.57 -11.71 -2.28
CA GLY A 91 -27.84 -10.36 -1.84
C GLY A 91 -26.70 -9.41 -2.16
N SER A 92 -26.99 -8.11 -2.14
CA SER A 92 -25.99 -7.10 -2.42
C SER A 92 -25.64 -6.28 -1.19
N GLN A 93 -26.16 -6.63 -0.03
CA GLN A 93 -25.80 -5.94 1.21
C GLN A 93 -24.54 -6.54 1.79
N VAL A 94 -23.42 -6.16 1.21
CA VAL A 94 -22.12 -6.71 1.59
C VAL A 94 -21.26 -5.59 2.15
N GLU A 95 -20.34 -5.96 3.03
CA GLU A 95 -19.39 -5.02 3.55
C GLU A 95 -17.98 -5.53 3.30
N VAL A 96 -17.05 -4.60 3.13
CA VAL A 96 -15.66 -4.95 2.88
C VAL A 96 -14.98 -5.18 4.21
N VAL A 97 -14.49 -6.41 4.41
CA VAL A 97 -13.75 -6.76 5.62
C VAL A 97 -12.28 -6.40 5.43
N SER A 98 -11.74 -6.68 4.26
CA SER A 98 -10.36 -6.36 3.96
C SER A 98 -10.21 -6.20 2.45
N GLY A 99 -9.05 -5.69 2.02
CA GLY A 99 -8.77 -5.53 0.60
C GLY A 99 -8.85 -4.11 0.10
N ASN A 100 -9.16 -3.16 1.00
CA ASN A 100 -9.27 -1.76 0.62
C ASN A 100 -8.14 -0.93 1.24
N GLU A 101 -7.13 -1.60 1.77
CA GLU A 101 -6.03 -0.93 2.44
C GLU A 101 -5.09 -0.26 1.44
N PHE A 102 -4.53 0.84 1.86
CA PHE A 102 -3.41 1.43 1.17
C PHE A 102 -2.63 2.19 2.22
N GLU A 103 -1.60 1.55 2.78
CA GLU A 103 -0.90 2.18 3.88
C GLU A 103 0.56 1.80 3.91
N VAL A 104 1.36 2.75 4.34
CA VAL A 104 2.77 2.51 4.60
C VAL A 104 2.85 1.88 5.98
N ASP A 105 3.25 0.62 6.01
CA ASP A 105 3.34 -0.11 7.27
C ASP A 105 4.56 0.28 8.07
N THR A 106 5.71 0.22 7.41
CA THR A 106 6.98 0.56 8.03
C THR A 106 7.93 1.10 6.99
N ILE A 107 8.95 1.80 7.45
CA ILE A 107 10.05 2.19 6.60
C ILE A 107 11.34 1.71 7.25
N VAL A 108 12.33 1.41 6.40
CA VAL A 108 13.66 1.03 6.88
C VAL A 108 14.59 2.15 6.51
N LEU A 109 15.25 2.71 7.49
CA LEU A 109 16.15 3.83 7.28
C LEU A 109 17.58 3.34 7.14
N GLU A 110 18.36 4.11 6.40
CA GLU A 110 19.77 3.81 6.26
C GLU A 110 20.44 4.04 7.59
N GLU A 111 21.37 3.15 7.94
CA GLU A 111 22.08 3.28 9.19
C GLU A 111 22.91 4.54 9.20
N ARG A 112 22.89 5.25 10.32
CA ARG A 112 23.75 6.38 10.47
C ARG A 112 25.15 5.90 10.63
N GLU A 113 26.04 6.55 9.92
CA GLU A 113 27.41 6.29 10.16
C GLU A 113 27.82 7.05 11.35
N GLU A 114 27.99 6.48 12.32
CA GLU A 114 28.29 7.20 13.44
C GLU A 114 29.63 7.16 13.77
N SER A 115 29.59 6.75 13.48
CA SER A 115 30.22 6.68 13.60
C SER A 115 30.90 7.23 13.36
N CYS A 116 30.93 7.26 13.15
CA CYS A 116 31.39 7.67 12.90
C CYS A 116 31.66 8.53 13.53
N THR A 117 31.62 8.40 14.11
CA THR A 117 31.76 9.01 14.65
C THR A 117 32.21 9.34 15.20
N LYS A 118 32.36 9.29 15.44
CA LYS A 118 32.72 9.51 16.03
C LYS A 118 33.04 9.88 16.49
#